data_0016d0a47170452a754a6c151fd82e17
#
_entry.id   0016d0a47170452a754a6c151fd82e17
#
_cell.length_a   1.000
_cell.length_b   1.000
_cell.length_c   1.000
_cell.angle_alpha   90.00
_cell.angle_beta   90.00
_cell.angle_gamma   90.00
#
_symmetry.space_group_name_H-M   'P 1'
#
loop_
_entity.id
_entity.type
_entity.pdbx_description
1 polymer ?
#
loop_
_entity_poly.entity_id
_entity_poly.type
_entity_poly.pdbx_seq_one_letter_code
_entity_poly.pdbx_strand_id
1 'polypeptide(L)'
;MFAHLPIGFYSNMRSITGERTVLHLKKSTYGTTIAPRLWYKHLMKAFHELGFESSSYDKCFLIRKDMMIVVYVDDCGISTDKPEKIDELVNQLKEKGFDLEIEGDFETFLGVKIRQMKDGRYHLLQEGLIKKVLEAAKMTDCSPNHVPAAPTPLGKDPNGEPWSQHPWRYSSIVGMLIYLCTNTRPDISYAVSCAARFNSNPKVSHATAVKTILCYLKKTSNKGLIVNFNGTLDLEAYCDADFAGLFKSEAPYDPAVSRSRGGYIIFLGGVPLIWKSSLLSCTTLSTLEAEYVQLSCSMTVLLGLKNLIKELLPRLQLPNLTAFVRSIIFEDNAGTLLLAISQRITNRTRYLSQFYHHFWSFVHCPQDGPPQNNPNGPWHDGKIKVSKITTDKQRADIFTKGLTRVPFKRNQFSINGWYSFSL
;
A
#
# COMPACT_ATOMS: atom_id res chain seq x y z
N MET A 1 -35.45 0.89 11.96
CA MET A 1 -35.35 0.03 10.74
C MET A 1 -36.40 -1.05 10.86
N PHE A 2 -37.01 -1.47 9.74
CA PHE A 2 -38.00 -2.54 9.73
C PHE A 2 -37.43 -3.71 8.91
N ALA A 3 -37.68 -4.94 9.36
CA ALA A 3 -37.30 -6.17 8.70
C ALA A 3 -38.52 -7.06 8.53
N HIS A 4 -38.51 -7.87 7.48
CA HIS A 4 -39.50 -8.94 7.32
C HIS A 4 -39.26 -10.05 8.35
N LEU A 5 -40.31 -10.73 8.77
CA LEU A 5 -40.18 -11.94 9.58
C LEU A 5 -39.35 -12.99 8.83
N PRO A 6 -38.41 -13.68 9.50
CA PRO A 6 -37.70 -14.80 8.89
C PRO A 6 -38.65 -15.91 8.38
N ILE A 7 -38.24 -16.62 7.33
CA ILE A 7 -38.97 -17.78 6.84
C ILE A 7 -39.06 -18.83 7.96
N GLY A 8 -40.29 -19.29 8.29
CA GLY A 8 -40.54 -20.21 9.40
C GLY A 8 -41.15 -19.55 10.65
N PHE A 9 -41.09 -18.26 10.78
CA PHE A 9 -41.84 -17.51 11.77
C PHE A 9 -43.24 -17.20 11.20
N TYR A 10 -44.16 -18.16 11.30
CA TYR A 10 -45.55 -17.92 10.95
C TYR A 10 -46.22 -17.14 12.06
N SER A 11 -46.37 -15.84 11.86
CA SER A 11 -47.16 -15.07 12.76
C SER A 11 -48.64 -15.31 12.50
N ASN A 12 -49.35 -15.80 13.50
CA ASN A 12 -50.77 -15.53 13.65
C ASN A 12 -51.05 -14.03 13.83
N MET A 13 -50.02 -13.19 13.79
CA MET A 13 -50.07 -11.74 13.86
C MET A 13 -50.21 -11.15 12.46
N ARG A 14 -51.37 -11.37 11.82
CA ARG A 14 -51.81 -10.43 10.79
C ARG A 14 -52.39 -9.21 11.53
N SER A 15 -52.06 -7.99 11.10
CA SER A 15 -52.80 -6.83 11.52
C SER A 15 -54.27 -7.02 11.18
N ILE A 16 -55.16 -6.40 11.93
CA ILE A 16 -56.61 -6.39 11.68
C ILE A 16 -56.92 -5.92 10.25
N THR A 17 -55.98 -5.18 9.62
CA THR A 17 -56.04 -4.67 8.24
C THR A 17 -55.48 -5.64 7.16
N GLY A 18 -55.01 -6.85 7.52
CA GLY A 18 -54.43 -7.80 6.56
C GLY A 18 -53.01 -7.47 6.08
N GLU A 19 -52.41 -6.39 6.57
CA GLU A 19 -51.05 -5.97 6.23
C GLU A 19 -50.01 -6.89 6.83
N ARG A 20 -48.86 -7.03 6.13
CA ARG A 20 -47.73 -7.89 6.56
C ARG A 20 -47.12 -7.28 7.83
N THR A 21 -47.04 -8.05 8.91
CA THR A 21 -46.31 -7.69 10.12
C THR A 21 -44.83 -7.61 9.82
N VAL A 22 -44.19 -6.52 10.25
CA VAL A 22 -42.73 -6.31 10.14
C VAL A 22 -42.15 -6.11 11.56
N LEU A 23 -40.88 -6.53 11.72
CA LEU A 23 -40.14 -6.34 12.96
C LEU A 23 -39.55 -4.94 12.98
N HIS A 24 -39.78 -4.20 14.04
CA HIS A 24 -39.07 -2.96 14.29
C HIS A 24 -37.74 -3.26 15.01
N LEU A 25 -36.65 -3.16 14.30
CA LEU A 25 -35.31 -3.39 14.86
C LEU A 25 -34.95 -2.21 15.77
N LYS A 26 -34.78 -2.47 17.06
CA LYS A 26 -34.34 -1.48 18.06
C LYS A 26 -32.83 -1.23 18.03
N LYS A 27 -32.04 -2.20 17.53
CA LYS A 27 -30.59 -2.13 17.32
C LYS A 27 -30.27 -2.49 15.87
N SER A 28 -29.11 -2.05 15.40
CA SER A 28 -28.59 -2.48 14.09
C SER A 28 -28.19 -3.95 14.16
N THR A 29 -28.45 -4.68 13.07
CA THR A 29 -28.09 -6.10 12.93
C THR A 29 -27.01 -6.25 11.84
N TYR A 30 -26.17 -7.28 11.97
CA TYR A 30 -25.22 -7.65 10.94
C TYR A 30 -25.91 -7.82 9.57
N GLY A 31 -25.22 -7.38 8.50
CA GLY A 31 -25.74 -7.43 7.14
C GLY A 31 -26.60 -6.23 6.72
N THR A 32 -26.91 -5.31 7.60
CA THR A 32 -27.59 -4.06 7.21
C THR A 32 -26.58 -3.03 6.73
N THR A 33 -26.92 -2.27 5.70
CA THR A 33 -26.01 -1.26 5.07
C THR A 33 -25.55 -0.15 6.02
N ILE A 34 -26.32 0.14 7.07
CA ILE A 34 -26.01 1.18 8.05
C ILE A 34 -25.24 0.68 9.28
N ALA A 35 -25.20 -0.64 9.52
CA ALA A 35 -24.59 -1.20 10.72
C ALA A 35 -23.11 -0.83 10.88
N PRO A 36 -22.24 -0.92 9.83
CA PRO A 36 -20.84 -0.55 9.96
C PRO A 36 -20.66 0.93 10.38
N ARG A 37 -21.48 1.81 9.82
CA ARG A 37 -21.44 3.25 10.18
C ARG A 37 -21.86 3.52 11.62
N LEU A 38 -22.88 2.81 12.10
CA LEU A 38 -23.36 2.96 13.48
C LEU A 38 -22.36 2.38 14.47
N TRP A 39 -21.77 1.22 14.16
CA TRP A 39 -20.69 0.63 14.95
C TRP A 39 -19.51 1.58 15.06
N TYR A 40 -18.99 2.06 13.92
CA TYR A 40 -17.87 3.01 13.89
C TYR A 40 -18.16 4.24 14.75
N LYS A 41 -19.35 4.85 14.62
CA LYS A 41 -19.73 6.02 15.43
C LYS A 41 -19.78 5.70 16.93
N HIS A 42 -20.30 4.53 17.30
CA HIS A 42 -20.39 4.10 18.70
C HIS A 42 -19.00 3.90 19.29
N LEU A 43 -18.13 3.19 18.60
CA LEU A 43 -16.76 2.93 19.03
C LEU A 43 -15.93 4.22 19.12
N MET A 44 -15.99 5.09 18.09
CA MET A 44 -15.28 6.37 18.11
C MET A 44 -15.75 7.28 19.24
N LYS A 45 -17.04 7.31 19.52
CA LYS A 45 -17.58 8.07 20.65
C LYS A 45 -16.95 7.61 21.97
N ALA A 46 -16.88 6.31 22.20
CA ALA A 46 -16.27 5.75 23.42
C ALA A 46 -14.79 6.14 23.54
N PHE A 47 -14.01 6.03 22.47
CA PHE A 47 -12.61 6.44 22.47
C PHE A 47 -12.43 7.94 22.71
N HIS A 48 -13.25 8.79 22.10
CA HIS A 48 -13.19 10.24 22.33
C HIS A 48 -13.52 10.61 23.79
N GLU A 49 -14.51 9.94 24.41
CA GLU A 49 -14.81 10.11 25.83
C GLU A 49 -13.66 9.67 26.75
N LEU A 50 -12.81 8.75 26.29
CA LEU A 50 -11.59 8.30 26.98
C LEU A 50 -10.35 9.15 26.66
N GLY A 51 -10.53 10.29 25.97
CA GLY A 51 -9.48 11.26 25.68
C GLY A 51 -8.61 10.95 24.46
N PHE A 52 -9.03 10.01 23.59
CA PHE A 52 -8.37 9.81 22.30
C PHE A 52 -8.85 10.82 21.26
N GLU A 53 -7.93 11.26 20.41
CA GLU A 53 -8.23 12.11 19.26
C GLU A 53 -7.96 11.34 17.96
N SER A 54 -8.86 11.46 16.98
CA SER A 54 -8.62 10.90 15.64
C SER A 54 -7.62 11.74 14.88
N SER A 55 -6.73 11.08 14.12
CA SER A 55 -5.87 11.77 13.15
C SER A 55 -6.69 12.53 12.11
N SER A 56 -6.17 13.66 11.65
CA SER A 56 -6.76 14.41 10.53
C SER A 56 -6.63 13.66 9.19
N TYR A 57 -5.65 12.78 9.07
CA TYR A 57 -5.33 12.01 7.87
C TYR A 57 -6.03 10.64 7.81
N ASP A 58 -6.12 9.95 8.94
CA ASP A 58 -6.83 8.68 9.05
C ASP A 58 -7.71 8.68 10.30
N LYS A 59 -9.03 8.68 10.10
CA LYS A 59 -10.01 8.71 11.19
C LYS A 59 -10.04 7.43 12.03
N CYS A 60 -9.50 6.33 11.51
CA CYS A 60 -9.32 5.07 12.24
C CYS A 60 -8.01 5.00 13.03
N PHE A 61 -7.16 6.02 12.92
CA PHE A 61 -5.96 6.16 13.71
C PHE A 61 -6.20 7.12 14.87
N LEU A 62 -6.17 6.60 16.08
CA LEU A 62 -6.48 7.31 17.31
C LEU A 62 -5.21 7.51 18.14
N ILE A 63 -5.09 8.69 18.72
CA ILE A 63 -3.89 9.10 19.44
C ILE A 63 -4.31 9.69 20.79
N ARG A 64 -3.65 9.22 21.84
CA ARG A 64 -3.60 9.83 23.15
C ARG A 64 -2.11 9.94 23.54
N LYS A 65 -1.75 10.82 24.44
CA LYS A 65 -0.36 11.09 24.85
C LYS A 65 0.49 9.85 25.14
N ASP A 66 -0.14 8.81 25.64
CA ASP A 66 0.48 7.58 26.15
C ASP A 66 0.16 6.34 25.31
N MET A 67 -0.65 6.48 24.24
CA MET A 67 -1.18 5.35 23.52
C MET A 67 -1.59 5.70 22.09
N MET A 68 -1.36 4.79 21.16
CA MET A 68 -1.86 4.83 19.78
C MET A 68 -2.76 3.63 19.53
N ILE A 69 -3.83 3.83 18.78
CA ILE A 69 -4.77 2.78 18.41
C ILE A 69 -5.04 2.86 16.91
N VAL A 70 -4.94 1.75 16.22
CA VAL A 70 -5.42 1.57 14.85
C VAL A 70 -6.66 0.70 14.88
N VAL A 71 -7.77 1.21 14.35
CA VAL A 71 -9.05 0.50 14.32
C VAL A 71 -9.34 -0.01 12.93
N TYR A 72 -9.66 -1.29 12.80
CA TYR A 72 -10.13 -1.89 11.56
C TYR A 72 -11.38 -2.73 11.82
N VAL A 73 -12.55 -2.14 11.64
CA VAL A 73 -13.87 -2.70 11.91
C VAL A 73 -14.00 -3.15 13.38
N ASP A 74 -13.78 -4.45 13.66
CA ASP A 74 -13.86 -5.03 14.99
C ASP A 74 -12.48 -5.21 15.64
N ASP A 75 -11.40 -5.19 14.83
CA ASP A 75 -10.03 -5.37 15.29
C ASP A 75 -9.39 -4.04 15.67
N CYS A 76 -8.67 -4.03 16.81
CA CYS A 76 -7.92 -2.87 17.28
C CYS A 76 -6.46 -3.25 17.57
N GLY A 77 -5.52 -2.59 16.88
CA GLY A 77 -4.11 -2.67 17.21
C GLY A 77 -3.72 -1.55 18.18
N ILE A 78 -3.21 -1.88 19.35
CA ILE A 78 -2.88 -0.93 20.42
C ILE A 78 -1.37 -0.90 20.63
N SER A 79 -0.78 0.29 20.70
CA SER A 79 0.63 0.51 21.02
C SER A 79 0.77 1.49 22.17
N THR A 80 1.53 1.11 23.19
CA THR A 80 1.84 1.91 24.38
C THR A 80 3.22 1.55 24.91
N ASP A 81 3.84 2.43 25.70
CA ASP A 81 5.06 2.20 26.45
C ASP A 81 4.82 1.41 27.76
N LYS A 82 3.55 1.28 28.20
CA LYS A 82 3.15 0.69 29.47
C LYS A 82 2.03 -0.34 29.26
N PRO A 83 2.32 -1.64 29.26
CA PRO A 83 1.33 -2.69 29.03
C PRO A 83 0.11 -2.61 29.93
N GLU A 84 0.28 -2.23 31.21
CA GLU A 84 -0.81 -2.10 32.19
C GLU A 84 -1.92 -1.12 31.75
N LYS A 85 -1.59 -0.14 30.91
CA LYS A 85 -2.57 0.79 30.35
C LYS A 85 -3.53 0.17 29.33
N ILE A 86 -3.14 -0.97 28.76
CA ILE A 86 -4.03 -1.73 27.87
C ILE A 86 -5.16 -2.32 28.69
N ASP A 87 -4.84 -2.92 29.83
CA ASP A 87 -5.85 -3.51 30.73
C ASP A 87 -6.79 -2.44 31.28
N GLU A 88 -6.26 -1.27 31.66
CA GLU A 88 -7.09 -0.12 32.08
C GLU A 88 -8.06 0.32 30.98
N LEU A 89 -7.58 0.46 29.75
CA LEU A 89 -8.40 0.83 28.60
C LEU A 89 -9.51 -0.20 28.34
N VAL A 90 -9.15 -1.48 28.34
CA VAL A 90 -10.10 -2.57 28.11
C VAL A 90 -11.19 -2.58 29.20
N ASN A 91 -10.83 -2.38 30.48
CA ASN A 91 -11.80 -2.29 31.56
C ASN A 91 -12.74 -1.09 31.38
N GLN A 92 -12.22 0.09 31.03
CA GLN A 92 -13.03 1.29 30.74
C GLN A 92 -13.99 1.09 29.57
N LEU A 93 -13.58 0.37 28.53
CA LEU A 93 -14.46 0.04 27.40
C LEU A 93 -15.52 -1.00 27.78
N LYS A 94 -15.18 -2.00 28.62
CA LYS A 94 -16.15 -2.96 29.16
C LYS A 94 -17.22 -2.27 30.03
N GLU A 95 -16.84 -1.30 30.85
CA GLU A 95 -17.78 -0.47 31.62
C GLU A 95 -18.75 0.33 30.72
N LYS A 96 -18.31 0.69 29.50
CA LYS A 96 -19.14 1.32 28.47
C LYS A 96 -20.00 0.32 27.67
N GLY A 97 -19.94 -0.96 28.01
CA GLY A 97 -20.76 -2.03 27.40
C GLY A 97 -20.17 -2.67 26.14
N PHE A 98 -18.86 -2.52 25.90
CA PHE A 98 -18.19 -3.28 24.85
C PHE A 98 -17.79 -4.66 25.35
N ASP A 99 -18.09 -5.68 24.55
CA ASP A 99 -17.60 -7.03 24.75
C ASP A 99 -16.28 -7.19 24.00
N LEU A 100 -15.17 -7.35 24.75
CA LEU A 100 -13.82 -7.31 24.20
C LEU A 100 -13.01 -8.51 24.70
N GLU A 101 -12.28 -9.14 23.77
CA GLU A 101 -11.29 -10.14 24.03
C GLU A 101 -9.87 -9.57 23.77
N ILE A 102 -8.92 -9.89 24.62
CA ILE A 102 -7.51 -9.54 24.43
C ILE A 102 -6.84 -10.77 23.79
N GLU A 103 -6.42 -10.64 22.54
CA GLU A 103 -5.74 -11.71 21.81
C GLU A 103 -4.26 -11.88 22.21
N GLY A 104 -3.76 -11.02 23.11
CA GLY A 104 -2.37 -11.04 23.58
C GLY A 104 -1.42 -10.21 22.73
N ASP A 105 -0.17 -10.67 22.60
CA ASP A 105 0.85 -9.98 21.80
C ASP A 105 0.47 -9.87 20.34
N PHE A 106 0.96 -8.80 19.68
CA PHE A 106 0.64 -8.46 18.29
C PHE A 106 1.29 -9.45 17.29
N GLU A 107 0.89 -10.75 17.39
CA GLU A 107 1.42 -11.82 16.54
C GLU A 107 0.77 -11.91 15.16
N THR A 108 -0.50 -11.51 15.06
CA THR A 108 -1.26 -11.54 13.81
C THR A 108 -2.21 -10.36 13.73
N PHE A 109 -2.18 -9.63 12.63
CA PHE A 109 -3.13 -8.54 12.38
C PHE A 109 -3.56 -8.56 10.92
N LEU A 110 -4.87 -8.59 10.67
CA LEU A 110 -5.45 -8.60 9.32
C LEU A 110 -4.83 -9.69 8.41
N GLY A 111 -4.60 -10.90 8.96
CA GLY A 111 -4.03 -12.00 8.20
C GLY A 111 -2.53 -11.87 7.87
N VAL A 112 -1.85 -10.89 8.45
CA VAL A 112 -0.39 -10.75 8.42
C VAL A 112 0.17 -11.25 9.74
N LYS A 113 1.02 -12.27 9.69
CA LYS A 113 1.74 -12.77 10.86
C LYS A 113 2.95 -11.88 11.13
N ILE A 114 3.12 -11.45 12.37
CA ILE A 114 4.22 -10.61 12.85
C ILE A 114 5.12 -11.48 13.73
N ARG A 115 6.36 -11.66 13.32
CA ARG A 115 7.33 -12.45 14.05
C ARG A 115 8.52 -11.59 14.45
N GLN A 116 8.79 -11.47 15.73
CA GLN A 116 10.02 -10.87 16.21
C GLN A 116 11.20 -11.81 15.92
N MET A 117 12.26 -11.28 15.32
CA MET A 117 13.49 -12.00 15.04
C MET A 117 14.46 -11.88 16.24
N LYS A 118 15.43 -12.80 16.32
CA LYS A 118 16.42 -12.81 17.42
C LYS A 118 17.26 -11.54 17.53
N ASP A 119 17.38 -10.78 16.43
CA ASP A 119 18.12 -9.52 16.35
C ASP A 119 17.24 -8.27 16.58
N GLY A 120 16.01 -8.46 17.04
CA GLY A 120 15.06 -7.38 17.37
C GLY A 120 14.25 -6.85 16.18
N ARG A 121 14.54 -7.28 14.95
CA ARG A 121 13.73 -6.91 13.77
C ARG A 121 12.41 -7.66 13.76
N TYR A 122 11.46 -7.16 12.98
CA TYR A 122 10.18 -7.84 12.77
C TYR A 122 10.07 -8.39 11.35
N HIS A 123 9.48 -9.57 11.23
CA HIS A 123 9.21 -10.23 9.96
C HIS A 123 7.70 -10.34 9.77
N LEU A 124 7.16 -9.65 8.76
CA LEU A 124 5.76 -9.67 8.39
C LEU A 124 5.53 -10.75 7.33
N LEU A 125 4.68 -11.72 7.63
CA LEU A 125 4.50 -12.94 6.85
C LEU A 125 3.04 -13.19 6.50
N GLN A 126 2.80 -13.76 5.32
CA GLN A 126 1.48 -14.25 4.90
C GLN A 126 1.59 -15.68 4.32
N GLU A 127 2.34 -16.56 4.99
CA GLU A 127 2.58 -17.95 4.56
C GLU A 127 1.27 -18.71 4.35
N GLY A 128 0.29 -18.54 5.25
CA GLY A 128 -1.02 -19.17 5.14
C GLY A 128 -1.80 -18.75 3.88
N LEU A 129 -1.72 -17.47 3.51
CA LEU A 129 -2.35 -16.99 2.28
C LEU A 129 -1.61 -17.49 1.03
N ILE A 130 -0.28 -17.55 1.05
CA ILE A 130 0.50 -18.13 -0.05
C ILE A 130 0.13 -19.61 -0.25
N LYS A 131 0.03 -20.39 0.84
CA LYS A 131 -0.42 -21.78 0.78
C LYS A 131 -1.83 -21.87 0.19
N LYS A 132 -2.77 -21.08 0.69
CA LYS A 132 -4.17 -21.05 0.23
C LYS A 132 -4.29 -20.70 -1.27
N VAL A 133 -3.52 -19.74 -1.78
CA VAL A 133 -3.58 -19.37 -3.20
C VAL A 133 -2.96 -20.45 -4.09
N LEU A 134 -1.89 -21.14 -3.65
CA LEU A 134 -1.29 -22.25 -4.38
C LEU A 134 -2.27 -23.46 -4.47
N GLU A 135 -2.95 -23.78 -3.38
CA GLU A 135 -3.99 -24.82 -3.33
C GLU A 135 -5.18 -24.47 -4.24
N ALA A 136 -5.70 -23.24 -4.13
CA ALA A 136 -6.82 -22.78 -4.94
C ALA A 136 -6.52 -22.77 -6.44
N ALA A 137 -5.26 -22.50 -6.81
CA ALA A 137 -4.81 -22.54 -8.20
C ALA A 137 -4.35 -23.95 -8.66
N LYS A 138 -4.36 -24.97 -7.77
CA LYS A 138 -3.83 -26.33 -8.02
C LYS A 138 -2.35 -26.30 -8.45
N MET A 139 -1.55 -25.46 -7.78
CA MET A 139 -0.13 -25.20 -8.10
C MET A 139 0.83 -25.57 -6.96
N THR A 140 0.39 -26.44 -6.04
CA THR A 140 1.22 -26.91 -4.91
C THR A 140 2.51 -27.58 -5.35
N ASP A 141 2.50 -28.27 -6.51
CA ASP A 141 3.62 -29.06 -7.04
C ASP A 141 4.33 -28.39 -8.22
N CYS A 142 4.07 -27.08 -8.45
CA CYS A 142 4.75 -26.35 -9.54
C CYS A 142 6.26 -26.23 -9.32
N SER A 143 7.02 -26.19 -10.40
CA SER A 143 8.46 -25.94 -10.35
C SER A 143 8.74 -24.49 -9.91
N PRO A 144 9.66 -24.28 -8.95
CA PRO A 144 9.97 -22.96 -8.43
C PRO A 144 10.57 -22.02 -9.50
N ASN A 145 10.15 -20.75 -9.51
CA ASN A 145 10.71 -19.73 -10.40
C ASN A 145 11.52 -18.67 -9.61
N HIS A 146 12.41 -17.97 -10.29
CA HIS A 146 13.30 -16.97 -9.70
C HIS A 146 12.78 -15.53 -9.79
N VAL A 147 11.88 -15.26 -10.74
CA VAL A 147 11.28 -13.95 -11.00
C VAL A 147 9.77 -14.10 -11.17
N PRO A 148 8.95 -13.14 -10.75
CA PRO A 148 7.48 -13.23 -10.84
C PRO A 148 6.94 -12.84 -12.21
N ALA A 149 7.74 -12.20 -13.07
CA ALA A 149 7.35 -11.75 -14.40
C ALA A 149 8.47 -11.91 -15.42
N ALA A 150 8.10 -12.10 -16.68
CA ALA A 150 9.02 -12.01 -17.80
C ALA A 150 9.41 -10.54 -18.08
N PRO A 151 10.56 -10.28 -18.70
CA PRO A 151 10.91 -8.93 -19.16
C PRO A 151 9.95 -8.37 -20.21
N THR A 152 9.37 -9.23 -21.05
CA THR A 152 8.37 -8.83 -22.04
C THR A 152 7.06 -8.46 -21.32
N PRO A 153 6.49 -7.27 -21.56
CA PRO A 153 5.24 -6.85 -20.97
C PRO A 153 4.07 -7.78 -21.35
N LEU A 154 3.15 -8.01 -20.42
CA LEU A 154 1.95 -8.78 -20.64
C LEU A 154 0.93 -7.96 -21.42
N GLY A 155 0.60 -8.39 -22.64
CA GLY A 155 -0.34 -7.75 -23.56
C GLY A 155 -1.74 -8.37 -23.51
N LYS A 156 -2.68 -7.78 -24.26
CA LYS A 156 -4.11 -8.20 -24.32
C LYS A 156 -4.38 -9.58 -24.90
N ASP A 157 -3.51 -10.08 -25.77
CA ASP A 157 -3.66 -11.36 -26.47
C ASP A 157 -5.05 -11.55 -27.10
N PRO A 158 -5.43 -10.73 -28.10
CA PRO A 158 -6.78 -10.68 -28.64
C PRO A 158 -7.23 -12.01 -29.27
N ASN A 159 -6.30 -12.78 -29.82
CA ASN A 159 -6.52 -14.07 -30.47
C ASN A 159 -6.30 -15.27 -29.52
N GLY A 160 -5.94 -15.00 -28.27
CA GLY A 160 -5.69 -16.04 -27.27
C GLY A 160 -6.96 -16.77 -26.83
N GLU A 161 -6.80 -18.01 -26.45
CA GLU A 161 -7.89 -18.83 -25.91
C GLU A 161 -8.42 -18.23 -24.59
N PRO A 162 -9.76 -18.08 -24.44
CA PRO A 162 -10.36 -17.60 -23.19
C PRO A 162 -10.09 -18.54 -22.01
N TRP A 163 -9.86 -17.97 -20.82
CA TRP A 163 -9.65 -18.75 -19.60
C TRP A 163 -10.95 -19.29 -18.95
N SER A 164 -12.10 -19.15 -19.58
CA SER A 164 -13.44 -19.45 -19.00
C SER A 164 -13.69 -20.94 -18.65
N GLN A 165 -12.92 -21.88 -19.21
CA GLN A 165 -13.11 -23.33 -19.04
C GLN A 165 -12.10 -23.99 -18.09
N HIS A 166 -11.30 -23.22 -17.36
CA HIS A 166 -10.18 -23.75 -16.58
C HIS A 166 -10.52 -23.94 -15.08
N PRO A 167 -9.71 -24.75 -14.35
CA PRO A 167 -10.09 -25.30 -13.04
C PRO A 167 -10.11 -24.29 -11.88
N TRP A 168 -9.72 -23.02 -12.11
CA TRP A 168 -9.76 -21.99 -11.08
C TRP A 168 -10.19 -20.64 -11.64
N ARG A 169 -10.82 -19.84 -10.79
CA ARG A 169 -11.33 -18.51 -11.15
C ARG A 169 -10.20 -17.48 -11.13
N TYR A 170 -9.90 -16.90 -12.31
CA TYR A 170 -8.82 -15.94 -12.49
C TYR A 170 -8.88 -14.76 -11.52
N SER A 171 -10.01 -14.07 -11.43
CA SER A 171 -10.19 -12.91 -10.57
C SER A 171 -10.03 -13.22 -9.08
N SER A 172 -10.37 -14.44 -8.63
CA SER A 172 -10.19 -14.86 -7.24
C SER A 172 -8.71 -15.02 -6.89
N ILE A 173 -7.93 -15.65 -7.77
CA ILE A 173 -6.48 -15.80 -7.58
C ILE A 173 -5.79 -14.44 -7.61
N VAL A 174 -6.10 -13.60 -8.60
CA VAL A 174 -5.53 -12.24 -8.69
C VAL A 174 -5.91 -11.39 -7.48
N GLY A 175 -7.13 -11.50 -6.96
CA GLY A 175 -7.54 -10.82 -5.71
C GLY A 175 -6.67 -11.20 -4.51
N MET A 176 -6.38 -12.50 -4.31
CA MET A 176 -5.47 -12.96 -3.26
C MET A 176 -4.03 -12.45 -3.46
N LEU A 177 -3.56 -12.41 -4.72
CA LEU A 177 -2.25 -11.87 -5.06
C LEU A 177 -2.15 -10.36 -4.83
N ILE A 178 -3.23 -9.60 -5.10
CA ILE A 178 -3.30 -8.16 -4.78
C ILE A 178 -3.12 -7.98 -3.26
N TYR A 179 -3.83 -8.75 -2.45
CA TYR A 179 -3.71 -8.67 -1.00
C TYR A 179 -2.29 -8.98 -0.50
N LEU A 180 -1.61 -9.97 -1.09
CA LEU A 180 -0.20 -10.28 -0.81
C LEU A 180 0.72 -9.11 -1.19
N CYS A 181 0.58 -8.58 -2.40
CA CYS A 181 1.50 -7.56 -2.90
C CYS A 181 1.33 -6.19 -2.24
N THR A 182 0.16 -5.89 -1.69
CA THR A 182 -0.08 -4.62 -0.98
C THR A 182 0.30 -4.66 0.49
N ASN A 183 0.49 -5.84 1.09
CA ASN A 183 0.80 -5.96 2.52
C ASN A 183 2.24 -6.38 2.80
N THR A 184 2.71 -7.51 2.24
CA THR A 184 4.01 -8.08 2.62
C THR A 184 4.95 -8.41 1.47
N ARG A 185 4.48 -8.30 0.22
CA ARG A 185 5.22 -8.76 -0.96
C ARG A 185 5.30 -7.68 -2.05
N PRO A 186 5.97 -6.53 -1.80
CA PRO A 186 6.19 -5.49 -2.81
C PRO A 186 6.84 -6.03 -4.09
N ASP A 187 7.65 -7.05 -3.99
CA ASP A 187 8.40 -7.68 -5.07
C ASP A 187 7.54 -8.31 -6.18
N ILE A 188 6.27 -8.62 -5.92
CA ILE A 188 5.34 -9.11 -6.95
C ILE A 188 4.39 -8.04 -7.51
N SER A 189 4.48 -6.79 -7.03
CA SER A 189 3.49 -5.74 -7.36
C SER A 189 3.38 -5.46 -8.86
N TYR A 190 4.49 -5.41 -9.59
CA TYR A 190 4.49 -5.25 -11.03
C TYR A 190 3.73 -6.39 -11.73
N ALA A 191 4.11 -7.63 -11.44
CA ALA A 191 3.53 -8.81 -12.07
C ALA A 191 2.01 -8.91 -11.81
N VAL A 192 1.60 -8.66 -10.56
CA VAL A 192 0.18 -8.67 -10.14
C VAL A 192 -0.59 -7.53 -10.80
N SER A 193 -0.03 -6.32 -10.85
CA SER A 193 -0.64 -5.17 -11.53
C SER A 193 -0.84 -5.42 -13.03
N CYS A 194 0.12 -6.08 -13.70
CA CYS A 194 -0.02 -6.47 -15.09
C CYS A 194 -1.15 -7.50 -15.29
N ALA A 195 -1.20 -8.54 -14.45
CA ALA A 195 -2.23 -9.58 -14.52
C ALA A 195 -3.63 -9.02 -14.21
N ALA A 196 -3.75 -8.12 -13.24
CA ALA A 196 -5.04 -7.54 -12.83
C ALA A 196 -5.77 -6.77 -13.94
N ARG A 197 -5.03 -6.25 -14.93
CA ARG A 197 -5.62 -5.58 -16.11
C ARG A 197 -6.59 -6.47 -16.89
N PHE A 198 -6.45 -7.78 -16.80
CA PHE A 198 -7.18 -8.76 -17.60
C PHE A 198 -8.26 -9.52 -16.83
N ASN A 199 -8.65 -9.04 -15.64
CA ASN A 199 -9.66 -9.68 -14.80
C ASN A 199 -11.04 -9.86 -15.47
N SER A 200 -11.42 -8.95 -16.36
CA SER A 200 -12.71 -8.99 -17.06
C SER A 200 -12.75 -9.97 -18.24
N ASN A 201 -11.61 -10.20 -18.90
CA ASN A 201 -11.49 -11.10 -20.04
C ASN A 201 -10.12 -11.80 -20.07
N PRO A 202 -9.85 -12.71 -19.12
CA PRO A 202 -8.57 -13.38 -19.04
C PRO A 202 -8.40 -14.41 -20.18
N LYS A 203 -7.16 -14.52 -20.67
CA LYS A 203 -6.74 -15.51 -21.65
C LYS A 203 -5.79 -16.52 -21.02
N VAL A 204 -5.49 -17.62 -21.72
CA VAL A 204 -4.53 -18.65 -21.28
C VAL A 204 -3.15 -18.04 -21.03
N SER A 205 -2.69 -17.09 -21.88
CA SER A 205 -1.45 -16.36 -21.69
C SER A 205 -1.41 -15.57 -20.39
N HIS A 206 -2.53 -14.91 -20.02
CA HIS A 206 -2.65 -14.19 -18.75
C HIS A 206 -2.60 -15.14 -17.55
N ALA A 207 -3.27 -16.29 -17.65
CA ALA A 207 -3.20 -17.32 -16.62
C ALA A 207 -1.80 -17.93 -16.49
N THR A 208 -1.05 -18.04 -17.59
CA THR A 208 0.34 -18.46 -17.56
C THR A 208 1.23 -17.45 -16.82
N ALA A 209 0.98 -16.15 -17.00
CA ALA A 209 1.66 -15.11 -16.22
C ALA A 209 1.32 -15.22 -14.71
N VAL A 210 0.06 -15.48 -14.35
CA VAL A 210 -0.32 -15.74 -12.96
C VAL A 210 0.38 -16.99 -12.40
N LYS A 211 0.44 -18.08 -13.17
CA LYS A 211 1.18 -19.29 -12.77
C LYS A 211 2.67 -18.99 -12.50
N THR A 212 3.29 -18.11 -13.29
CA THR A 212 4.68 -17.66 -13.06
C THR A 212 4.84 -16.97 -11.69
N ILE A 213 3.89 -16.11 -11.31
CA ILE A 213 3.86 -15.49 -9.98
C ILE A 213 3.73 -16.54 -8.89
N LEU A 214 2.86 -17.53 -9.06
CA LEU A 214 2.64 -18.60 -8.08
C LEU A 214 3.88 -19.47 -7.91
N CYS A 215 4.57 -19.86 -8.99
CA CYS A 215 5.83 -20.60 -8.92
C CYS A 215 6.94 -19.81 -8.19
N TYR A 216 6.98 -18.49 -8.37
CA TYR A 216 7.88 -17.60 -7.64
C TYR A 216 7.50 -17.54 -6.15
N LEU A 217 6.21 -17.41 -5.81
CA LEU A 217 5.73 -17.42 -4.43
C LEU A 217 6.00 -18.75 -3.73
N LYS A 218 5.84 -19.89 -4.41
CA LYS A 218 6.20 -21.20 -3.86
C LYS A 218 7.66 -21.23 -3.41
N LYS A 219 8.57 -20.69 -4.23
CA LYS A 219 10.00 -20.62 -3.89
C LYS A 219 10.30 -19.71 -2.70
N THR A 220 9.46 -18.73 -2.47
CA THR A 220 9.67 -17.68 -1.47
C THR A 220 8.53 -17.65 -0.45
N SER A 221 7.89 -18.81 -0.20
CA SER A 221 6.68 -18.90 0.63
C SER A 221 6.91 -18.50 2.09
N ASN A 222 8.11 -18.74 2.61
CA ASN A 222 8.55 -18.39 3.96
C ASN A 222 9.14 -16.97 4.07
N LYS A 223 9.05 -16.17 3.00
CA LYS A 223 9.58 -14.81 2.95
C LYS A 223 8.45 -13.79 2.92
N GLY A 224 8.67 -12.69 3.62
CA GLY A 224 7.74 -11.56 3.70
C GLY A 224 8.50 -10.25 3.74
N LEU A 225 8.00 -9.28 4.47
CA LEU A 225 8.64 -7.98 4.65
C LEU A 225 9.40 -7.95 5.96
N ILE A 226 10.68 -7.55 5.92
CA ILE A 226 11.48 -7.36 7.15
C ILE A 226 11.44 -5.88 7.51
N VAL A 227 10.92 -5.61 8.69
CA VAL A 227 10.88 -4.29 9.31
C VAL A 227 12.15 -4.12 10.15
N ASN A 228 13.03 -3.25 9.69
CA ASN A 228 14.27 -2.88 10.37
C ASN A 228 14.33 -1.36 10.53
N PHE A 229 13.71 -0.86 11.59
CA PHE A 229 13.68 0.57 11.86
C PHE A 229 15.06 1.07 12.32
N ASN A 230 15.61 2.06 11.65
CA ASN A 230 16.96 2.59 11.92
C ASN A 230 16.99 3.68 13.01
N GLY A 231 15.88 3.93 13.69
CA GLY A 231 15.78 4.95 14.75
C GLY A 231 15.55 6.37 14.27
N THR A 232 15.40 6.60 12.95
CA THR A 232 15.10 7.94 12.41
C THR A 232 13.69 8.00 11.82
N LEU A 233 13.11 9.19 11.70
CA LEU A 233 11.87 9.41 10.97
C LEU A 233 12.11 9.96 9.56
N ASP A 234 13.27 9.66 8.98
CA ASP A 234 13.59 10.05 7.63
C ASP A 234 12.67 9.35 6.62
N LEU A 235 12.12 10.13 5.71
CA LEU A 235 11.34 9.64 4.58
C LEU A 235 12.22 9.58 3.34
N GLU A 236 12.37 8.40 2.78
CA GLU A 236 13.07 8.16 1.51
C GLU A 236 12.08 7.60 0.50
N ALA A 237 11.96 8.25 -0.65
CA ALA A 237 11.10 7.80 -1.75
C ALA A 237 11.93 7.52 -3.00
N TYR A 238 11.51 6.53 -3.77
CA TYR A 238 12.05 6.20 -5.08
C TYR A 238 10.90 6.14 -6.06
N CYS A 239 11.03 6.78 -7.22
CA CYS A 239 10.02 6.74 -8.27
C CYS A 239 10.67 6.50 -9.64
N ASP A 240 9.95 5.83 -10.52
CA ASP A 240 10.37 5.47 -11.88
C ASP A 240 9.14 5.38 -12.79
N ALA A 241 9.31 5.60 -14.10
CA ALA A 241 8.27 5.36 -15.08
C ALA A 241 8.81 4.70 -16.35
N ASP A 242 8.13 3.63 -16.79
CA ASP A 242 8.40 2.97 -18.07
C ASP A 242 7.53 3.60 -19.16
N PHE A 243 8.14 4.47 -19.96
CA PHE A 243 7.46 5.20 -21.03
C PHE A 243 7.02 4.26 -22.15
N ALA A 244 5.70 4.23 -22.40
CA ALA A 244 5.09 3.48 -23.50
C ALA A 244 5.50 1.97 -23.54
N GLY A 245 5.76 1.36 -22.40
CA GLY A 245 6.26 -0.02 -22.32
C GLY A 245 5.35 -1.07 -22.98
N LEU A 246 4.08 -0.76 -23.22
CA LEU A 246 3.12 -1.64 -23.89
C LEU A 246 3.08 -1.48 -25.42
N PHE A 247 3.81 -0.51 -25.98
CA PHE A 247 3.70 -0.15 -27.41
C PHE A 247 3.94 -1.30 -28.39
N LYS A 248 4.84 -2.24 -28.04
CA LYS A 248 5.10 -3.41 -28.89
C LYS A 248 4.28 -4.65 -28.52
N SER A 249 3.62 -4.62 -27.37
CA SER A 249 2.88 -5.79 -26.81
C SER A 249 1.39 -5.68 -27.07
N GLU A 250 0.89 -4.54 -27.43
CA GLU A 250 -0.53 -4.27 -27.71
C GLU A 250 -0.68 -3.46 -28.99
N ALA A 251 -1.89 -3.42 -29.56
CA ALA A 251 -2.17 -2.69 -30.78
C ALA A 251 -1.98 -1.17 -30.56
N PRO A 252 -1.33 -0.44 -31.50
CA PRO A 252 -0.99 0.98 -31.32
C PRO A 252 -2.19 1.91 -31.03
N TYR A 253 -3.38 1.51 -31.47
CA TYR A 253 -4.64 2.25 -31.24
C TYR A 253 -5.30 1.95 -29.90
N ASP A 254 -4.74 1.04 -29.09
CA ASP A 254 -5.27 0.75 -27.78
C ASP A 254 -4.96 1.87 -26.79
N PRO A 255 -5.96 2.42 -26.08
CA PRO A 255 -5.72 3.50 -25.13
C PRO A 255 -4.74 3.15 -23.99
N ALA A 256 -4.57 1.87 -23.68
CA ALA A 256 -3.62 1.44 -22.64
C ALA A 256 -2.15 1.55 -23.10
N VAL A 257 -1.90 1.48 -24.43
CA VAL A 257 -0.55 1.57 -25.01
C VAL A 257 0.05 2.95 -24.82
N SER A 258 -0.77 3.99 -24.87
CA SER A 258 -0.34 5.38 -24.68
C SER A 258 -0.09 5.75 -23.21
N ARG A 259 -0.39 4.85 -22.29
CA ARG A 259 -0.17 5.07 -20.85
C ARG A 259 1.13 4.41 -20.40
N SER A 260 2.03 5.22 -19.90
CA SER A 260 3.24 4.75 -19.25
C SER A 260 2.94 4.04 -17.94
N ARG A 261 3.81 3.15 -17.50
CA ARG A 261 3.69 2.51 -16.19
C ARG A 261 4.55 3.25 -15.18
N GLY A 262 3.91 3.76 -14.14
CA GLY A 262 4.59 4.36 -13.01
C GLY A 262 4.74 3.40 -11.84
N GLY A 263 5.78 3.62 -11.06
CA GLY A 263 6.05 2.89 -9.83
C GLY A 263 6.75 3.75 -8.80
N TYR A 264 6.47 3.50 -7.53
CA TYR A 264 7.18 4.13 -6.42
C TYR A 264 7.22 3.24 -5.19
N ILE A 265 8.16 3.55 -4.31
CA ILE A 265 8.25 3.01 -2.96
C ILE A 265 8.71 4.11 -2.00
N ILE A 266 8.11 4.17 -0.81
CA ILE A 266 8.44 5.12 0.24
C ILE A 266 8.83 4.36 1.50
N PHE A 267 9.95 4.74 2.08
CA PHE A 267 10.49 4.21 3.32
C PHE A 267 10.39 5.25 4.44
N LEU A 268 10.14 4.78 5.67
CA LEU A 268 10.29 5.55 6.89
C LEU A 268 11.34 4.89 7.77
N GLY A 269 12.43 5.59 8.07
CA GLY A 269 13.50 5.04 8.88
C GLY A 269 14.07 3.72 8.35
N GLY A 270 14.15 3.57 7.02
CA GLY A 270 14.59 2.35 6.35
C GLY A 270 13.52 1.27 6.19
N VAL A 271 12.32 1.45 6.75
CA VAL A 271 11.20 0.50 6.65
C VAL A 271 10.33 0.86 5.45
N PRO A 272 10.08 -0.04 4.49
CA PRO A 272 9.16 0.20 3.40
C PRO A 272 7.71 0.28 3.93
N LEU A 273 7.04 1.40 3.66
CA LEU A 273 5.69 1.66 4.12
C LEU A 273 4.64 1.60 3.02
N ILE A 274 4.91 2.26 1.90
CA ILE A 274 3.95 2.40 0.80
C ILE A 274 4.67 2.19 -0.51
N TRP A 275 4.07 1.39 -1.38
CA TRP A 275 4.55 1.14 -2.74
C TRP A 275 3.41 0.95 -3.70
N LYS A 276 3.66 1.19 -4.97
CA LYS A 276 2.65 1.03 -6.02
C LYS A 276 3.28 0.73 -7.37
N SER A 277 2.59 -0.08 -8.16
CA SER A 277 2.81 -0.28 -9.58
C SER A 277 1.49 -0.10 -10.32
N SER A 278 1.39 0.85 -11.23
CA SER A 278 0.15 1.07 -12.01
C SER A 278 0.43 1.79 -13.32
N LEU A 279 -0.48 1.67 -14.29
CA LEU A 279 -0.47 2.59 -15.44
C LEU A 279 -0.82 4.00 -14.95
N LEU A 280 -0.15 5.00 -15.51
CA LEU A 280 -0.46 6.40 -15.27
C LEU A 280 -1.90 6.72 -15.71
N SER A 281 -2.53 7.68 -15.06
CA SER A 281 -3.90 8.09 -15.38
C SER A 281 -4.01 8.88 -16.68
N CYS A 282 -2.90 9.44 -17.18
CA CYS A 282 -2.81 10.22 -18.40
C CYS A 282 -1.84 9.60 -19.41
N THR A 283 -1.99 10.01 -20.66
CA THR A 283 -1.01 9.77 -21.72
C THR A 283 0.17 10.71 -21.54
N THR A 284 1.38 10.20 -21.76
CA THR A 284 2.61 10.97 -21.73
C THR A 284 3.29 10.92 -23.11
N LEU A 285 3.95 12.01 -23.51
CA LEU A 285 4.51 12.18 -24.84
C LEU A 285 6.03 11.94 -24.90
N SER A 286 6.65 11.75 -23.75
CA SER A 286 8.10 11.51 -23.63
C SER A 286 8.43 10.80 -22.34
N THR A 287 9.63 10.22 -22.26
CA THR A 287 10.18 9.63 -21.02
C THR A 287 10.22 10.66 -19.90
N LEU A 288 10.71 11.89 -20.19
CA LEU A 288 10.74 12.97 -19.20
C LEU A 288 9.36 13.25 -18.61
N GLU A 289 8.33 13.30 -19.45
CA GLU A 289 6.95 13.57 -18.99
C GLU A 289 6.43 12.41 -18.14
N ALA A 290 6.65 11.16 -18.55
CA ALA A 290 6.23 9.99 -17.79
C ALA A 290 6.85 9.98 -16.38
N GLU A 291 8.15 10.22 -16.31
CA GLU A 291 8.89 10.33 -15.05
C GLU A 291 8.39 11.49 -14.19
N TYR A 292 8.16 12.64 -14.80
CA TYR A 292 7.69 13.82 -14.07
C TYR A 292 6.28 13.66 -13.51
N VAL A 293 5.37 13.07 -14.28
CA VAL A 293 4.02 12.72 -13.81
C VAL A 293 4.10 11.72 -12.65
N GLN A 294 4.97 10.72 -12.76
CA GLN A 294 5.16 9.75 -11.70
C GLN A 294 5.78 10.37 -10.45
N LEU A 295 6.77 11.25 -10.60
CA LEU A 295 7.35 12.04 -9.50
C LEU A 295 6.26 12.84 -8.77
N SER A 296 5.40 13.54 -9.52
CA SER A 296 4.26 14.29 -8.98
C SER A 296 3.29 13.41 -8.18
N CYS A 297 2.93 12.24 -8.71
CA CYS A 297 2.09 11.26 -8.01
C CYS A 297 2.76 10.77 -6.71
N SER A 298 4.05 10.51 -6.76
CA SER A 298 4.83 10.05 -5.59
C SER A 298 4.94 11.14 -4.52
N MET A 299 5.11 12.40 -4.93
CA MET A 299 5.13 13.56 -4.05
C MET A 299 3.82 13.73 -3.28
N THR A 300 2.67 13.48 -3.91
CA THR A 300 1.37 13.56 -3.23
C THR A 300 1.31 12.62 -2.02
N VAL A 301 1.81 11.39 -2.19
CA VAL A 301 1.83 10.39 -1.10
C VAL A 301 2.87 10.75 -0.05
N LEU A 302 4.07 11.16 -0.48
CA LEU A 302 5.16 11.56 0.41
C LEU A 302 4.77 12.75 1.30
N LEU A 303 4.10 13.75 0.73
CA LEU A 303 3.59 14.90 1.47
C LEU A 303 2.52 14.49 2.48
N GLY A 304 1.61 13.59 2.11
CA GLY A 304 0.61 13.04 3.03
C GLY A 304 1.25 12.36 4.24
N LEU A 305 2.24 11.48 4.02
CA LEU A 305 2.99 10.83 5.09
C LEU A 305 3.77 11.83 5.95
N LYS A 306 4.44 12.79 5.33
CA LYS A 306 5.17 13.83 6.05
C LYS A 306 4.27 14.63 6.99
N ASN A 307 3.07 14.96 6.53
CA ASN A 307 2.09 15.69 7.32
C ASN A 307 1.53 14.82 8.46
N LEU A 308 1.26 13.53 8.21
CA LEU A 308 0.85 12.59 9.25
C LEU A 308 1.93 12.51 10.35
N ILE A 309 3.19 12.34 9.98
CA ILE A 309 4.29 12.28 10.96
C ILE A 309 4.40 13.60 11.74
N LYS A 310 4.26 14.75 11.08
CA LYS A 310 4.23 16.06 11.76
C LYS A 310 3.07 16.19 12.75
N GLU A 311 1.93 15.60 12.47
CA GLU A 311 0.79 15.55 13.40
C GLU A 311 1.07 14.66 14.61
N LEU A 312 1.78 13.53 14.40
CA LEU A 312 2.06 12.53 15.44
C LEU A 312 3.14 12.98 16.43
N LEU A 313 4.22 13.57 15.93
CA LEU A 313 5.42 13.89 16.71
C LEU A 313 5.13 14.66 18.02
N PRO A 314 4.36 15.78 18.02
CA PRO A 314 4.09 16.55 19.23
C PRO A 314 3.22 15.77 20.24
N ARG A 315 2.40 14.84 19.75
CA ARG A 315 1.45 14.08 20.58
C ARG A 315 2.10 12.90 21.28
N LEU A 316 3.10 12.28 20.65
CA LEU A 316 3.76 11.07 21.17
C LEU A 316 4.88 11.37 22.18
N GLN A 317 5.31 12.61 22.31
CA GLN A 317 6.38 13.05 23.23
C GLN A 317 7.61 12.13 23.23
N LEU A 318 8.03 11.68 22.04
CA LEU A 318 9.16 10.78 21.87
C LEU A 318 10.47 11.52 22.16
N PRO A 319 11.21 11.20 23.25
CA PRO A 319 12.28 12.06 23.78
C PRO A 319 13.52 12.18 22.90
N ASN A 320 13.68 11.29 21.92
CA ASN A 320 14.89 11.21 21.08
C ASN A 320 14.63 11.45 19.58
N LEU A 321 13.41 11.80 19.18
CA LEU A 321 13.10 12.05 17.78
C LEU A 321 13.12 13.54 17.49
N THR A 322 14.01 13.95 16.57
CA THR A 322 14.16 15.33 16.15
C THR A 322 12.85 15.87 15.55
N ALA A 323 12.54 17.12 15.86
CA ALA A 323 11.35 17.81 15.35
C ALA A 323 11.29 17.93 13.80
N PHE A 324 12.32 17.45 13.10
CA PHE A 324 12.46 17.56 11.66
C PHE A 324 12.45 16.19 10.97
N VAL A 325 11.46 15.98 10.12
CA VAL A 325 11.37 14.83 9.23
C VAL A 325 12.12 15.15 7.94
N ARG A 326 13.35 14.64 7.82
CA ARG A 326 14.09 14.73 6.56
C ARG A 326 13.34 13.93 5.50
N SER A 327 13.13 14.54 4.33
CA SER A 327 12.39 13.89 3.24
C SER A 327 13.15 14.02 1.94
N ILE A 328 13.46 12.89 1.30
CA ILE A 328 14.22 12.83 0.04
C ILE A 328 13.43 11.94 -0.93
N ILE A 329 13.32 12.40 -2.19
CA ILE A 329 12.85 11.56 -3.28
C ILE A 329 13.93 11.43 -4.34
N PHE A 330 14.18 10.20 -4.79
CA PHE A 330 15.22 9.85 -5.75
C PHE A 330 14.64 9.67 -7.13
N GLU A 331 15.28 10.33 -8.11
CA GLU A 331 14.94 10.39 -9.53
C GLU A 331 16.19 10.14 -10.37
N ASP A 332 16.13 9.27 -11.37
CA ASP A 332 17.28 8.99 -12.24
C ASP A 332 17.26 9.74 -13.58
N ASN A 333 16.10 10.26 -14.00
CA ASN A 333 15.98 11.09 -15.19
C ASN A 333 16.47 12.52 -14.93
N ALA A 334 17.55 12.90 -15.59
CA ALA A 334 18.16 14.22 -15.41
C ALA A 334 17.24 15.39 -15.84
N GLY A 335 16.39 15.18 -16.86
CA GLY A 335 15.45 16.19 -17.33
C GLY A 335 14.33 16.44 -16.33
N THR A 336 13.77 15.36 -15.77
CA THR A 336 12.76 15.39 -14.71
C THR A 336 13.30 16.07 -13.46
N LEU A 337 14.51 15.71 -13.03
CA LEU A 337 15.19 16.33 -11.91
C LEU A 337 15.37 17.85 -12.12
N LEU A 338 15.87 18.24 -13.30
CA LEU A 338 16.07 19.65 -13.61
C LEU A 338 14.76 20.43 -13.59
N LEU A 339 13.66 19.89 -14.18
CA LEU A 339 12.35 20.53 -14.17
C LEU A 339 11.80 20.69 -12.73
N ALA A 340 11.94 19.65 -11.90
CA ALA A 340 11.48 19.68 -10.53
C ALA A 340 12.21 20.73 -9.67
N ILE A 341 13.53 20.87 -9.85
CA ILE A 341 14.36 21.78 -9.04
C ILE A 341 14.35 23.21 -9.60
N SER A 342 14.43 23.42 -10.94
CA SER A 342 14.45 24.74 -11.54
C SER A 342 13.11 25.45 -11.48
N GLN A 343 12.00 24.68 -11.40
CA GLN A 343 10.63 25.19 -11.38
C GLN A 343 10.32 26.12 -12.57
N ARG A 344 10.95 25.85 -13.71
CA ARG A 344 10.81 26.68 -14.92
C ARG A 344 10.11 25.91 -16.02
N ILE A 345 9.01 26.46 -16.51
CA ILE A 345 8.31 25.94 -17.68
C ILE A 345 9.07 26.38 -18.93
N THR A 346 9.41 25.44 -19.79
CA THR A 346 10.08 25.67 -21.07
C THR A 346 9.09 25.43 -22.23
N ASN A 347 9.48 25.80 -23.44
CA ASN A 347 8.67 25.51 -24.65
C ASN A 347 8.40 24.00 -24.82
N ARG A 348 9.27 23.14 -24.34
CA ARG A 348 9.12 21.67 -24.40
C ARG A 348 8.23 21.10 -23.31
N THR A 349 8.04 21.80 -22.19
CA THR A 349 7.27 21.34 -21.03
C THR A 349 6.00 22.14 -20.78
N ARG A 350 5.72 23.17 -21.58
CA ARG A 350 4.56 24.07 -21.42
C ARG A 350 3.19 23.39 -21.54
N TYR A 351 3.14 22.21 -22.16
CA TYR A 351 1.91 21.43 -22.30
C TYR A 351 1.64 20.53 -21.08
N LEU A 352 2.59 20.36 -20.17
CA LEU A 352 2.37 19.66 -18.91
C LEU A 352 1.33 20.43 -18.09
N SER A 353 0.30 19.70 -17.65
CA SER A 353 -0.75 20.30 -16.83
C SER A 353 -0.18 20.88 -15.55
N GLN A 354 -0.61 22.08 -15.16
CA GLN A 354 -0.24 22.73 -13.90
C GLN A 354 -0.52 21.84 -12.68
N PHE A 355 -1.47 20.94 -12.78
CA PHE A 355 -1.76 19.95 -11.75
C PHE A 355 -0.51 19.16 -11.32
N TYR A 356 0.38 18.82 -12.24
CA TYR A 356 1.60 18.07 -11.93
C TYR A 356 2.72 18.92 -11.34
N HIS A 357 2.55 20.23 -11.22
CA HIS A 357 3.52 21.16 -10.61
C HIS A 357 3.19 21.48 -9.14
N HIS A 358 2.12 20.91 -8.57
CA HIS A 358 1.62 21.20 -7.21
C HIS A 358 2.69 21.08 -6.13
N PHE A 359 3.69 20.23 -6.34
CA PHE A 359 4.74 19.97 -5.34
C PHE A 359 5.88 21.01 -5.36
N TRP A 360 5.95 21.92 -6.30
CA TRP A 360 7.05 22.87 -6.42
C TRP A 360 7.28 23.70 -5.16
N SER A 361 6.22 24.16 -4.52
CA SER A 361 6.31 24.92 -3.26
C SER A 361 6.91 24.12 -2.09
N PHE A 362 6.94 22.79 -2.21
CA PHE A 362 7.46 21.89 -1.19
C PHE A 362 8.87 21.35 -1.50
N VAL A 363 9.43 21.68 -2.65
CA VAL A 363 10.77 21.24 -3.06
C VAL A 363 11.80 22.27 -2.71
N HIS A 364 12.92 21.82 -2.17
CA HIS A 364 14.10 22.68 -1.96
C HIS A 364 14.77 23.00 -3.30
N CYS A 365 14.94 24.29 -3.58
CA CYS A 365 15.57 24.80 -4.80
C CYS A 365 16.97 25.36 -4.49
N PRO A 366 17.94 25.28 -5.41
CA PRO A 366 19.27 25.85 -5.23
C PRO A 366 19.27 27.36 -4.92
N GLN A 367 18.27 28.09 -5.41
CA GLN A 367 18.09 29.51 -5.12
C GLN A 367 17.64 29.83 -3.69
N ASP A 368 17.20 28.84 -2.94
CA ASP A 368 16.87 28.99 -1.50
C ASP A 368 18.13 29.12 -0.63
N GLY A 369 19.33 29.02 -1.25
CA GLY A 369 20.62 29.05 -0.57
C GLY A 369 20.97 27.73 0.15
N PRO A 370 22.19 27.59 0.66
CA PRO A 370 22.52 26.48 1.53
C PRO A 370 21.73 26.62 2.84
N PRO A 371 21.30 25.49 3.45
CA PRO A 371 20.64 25.53 4.75
C PRO A 371 21.53 26.29 5.74
N GLN A 372 20.99 27.31 6.39
CA GLN A 372 21.72 28.39 7.05
C GLN A 372 22.69 27.94 8.16
N ASN A 373 22.69 26.69 8.61
CA ASN A 373 23.53 26.28 9.74
C ASN A 373 24.30 24.96 9.59
N ASN A 374 24.10 24.18 8.54
CA ASN A 374 24.90 22.96 8.30
C ASN A 374 24.76 22.47 6.85
N PRO A 375 25.80 22.61 6.00
CA PRO A 375 25.74 22.13 4.61
C PRO A 375 25.55 20.60 4.50
N ASN A 376 25.86 19.84 5.56
CA ASN A 376 25.64 18.40 5.67
C ASN A 376 24.52 18.03 6.65
N GLY A 377 23.82 19.02 7.22
CA GLY A 377 22.76 18.83 8.18
C GLY A 377 21.40 18.52 7.53
N PRO A 378 20.40 18.18 8.35
CA PRO A 378 19.05 17.99 7.86
C PRO A 378 18.52 19.31 7.26
N TRP A 379 17.73 19.20 6.18
CA TRP A 379 17.08 20.33 5.52
C TRP A 379 16.11 21.01 6.49
N HIS A 380 16.51 22.14 7.06
CA HIS A 380 15.78 22.80 8.16
C HIS A 380 14.52 23.54 7.74
N ASP A 381 14.31 23.75 6.44
CA ASP A 381 13.16 24.49 5.90
C ASP A 381 11.87 23.66 5.77
N GLY A 382 11.92 22.39 6.15
CA GLY A 382 10.78 21.48 6.02
C GLY A 382 10.44 21.06 4.59
N LYS A 383 11.25 21.45 3.60
CA LYS A 383 11.09 21.09 2.19
C LYS A 383 11.58 19.66 1.89
N ILE A 384 11.25 19.16 0.71
CA ILE A 384 11.64 17.85 0.20
C ILE A 384 12.83 18.03 -0.74
N LYS A 385 13.87 17.22 -0.58
CA LYS A 385 14.97 17.15 -1.53
C LYS A 385 14.64 16.20 -2.66
N VAL A 386 14.70 16.69 -3.90
CA VAL A 386 14.74 15.83 -5.09
C VAL A 386 16.21 15.55 -5.41
N SER A 387 16.61 14.29 -5.38
CA SER A 387 18.00 13.88 -5.53
C SER A 387 18.18 12.95 -6.71
N LYS A 388 19.32 13.15 -7.43
CA LYS A 388 19.69 12.21 -8.50
C LYS A 388 20.13 10.87 -7.91
N ILE A 389 19.70 9.79 -8.56
CA ILE A 389 20.20 8.45 -8.33
C ILE A 389 20.66 7.84 -9.66
N THR A 390 21.56 6.87 -9.60
CA THR A 390 21.92 6.10 -10.80
C THR A 390 20.90 4.98 -11.04
N THR A 391 20.62 4.68 -12.29
CA THR A 391 19.61 3.67 -12.67
C THR A 391 19.86 2.31 -12.04
N ASP A 392 21.14 1.92 -11.85
CA ASP A 392 21.48 0.67 -11.17
C ASP A 392 21.08 0.64 -9.69
N LYS A 393 20.87 1.79 -9.04
CA LYS A 393 20.40 1.94 -7.64
C LYS A 393 18.92 2.31 -7.54
N GLN A 394 18.22 2.52 -8.67
CA GLN A 394 16.80 2.87 -8.69
C GLN A 394 15.94 1.72 -8.16
N ARG A 395 15.43 1.84 -6.94
CA ARG A 395 14.62 0.80 -6.31
C ARG A 395 13.23 0.69 -6.91
N ALA A 396 12.76 1.73 -7.60
CA ALA A 396 11.44 1.75 -8.20
C ALA A 396 11.34 0.97 -9.52
N ASP A 397 12.44 0.64 -10.17
CA ASP A 397 12.48 -0.17 -11.40
C ASP A 397 11.67 -1.49 -11.30
N ILE A 398 11.66 -2.12 -10.13
CA ILE A 398 10.93 -3.38 -9.91
C ILE A 398 9.40 -3.21 -10.01
N PHE A 399 8.90 -1.98 -9.94
CA PHE A 399 7.47 -1.66 -10.04
C PHE A 399 7.05 -1.23 -11.45
N THR A 400 7.98 -0.95 -12.35
CA THR A 400 7.68 -0.39 -13.68
C THR A 400 7.90 -1.36 -14.82
N LYS A 401 8.82 -2.32 -14.68
CA LYS A 401 9.19 -3.25 -15.75
C LYS A 401 9.51 -4.65 -15.23
N GLY A 402 9.38 -5.65 -16.12
CA GLY A 402 9.84 -7.01 -15.84
C GLY A 402 11.35 -7.05 -15.85
N LEU A 403 11.96 -7.38 -14.73
CA LEU A 403 13.41 -7.42 -14.57
C LEU A 403 13.96 -8.84 -14.79
N THR A 404 15.13 -8.94 -15.40
CA THR A 404 15.89 -10.19 -15.41
C THR A 404 16.39 -10.55 -14.02
N ARG A 405 16.81 -11.78 -13.81
CA ARG A 405 17.12 -12.36 -12.48
C ARG A 405 18.07 -11.51 -11.62
N VAL A 406 19.14 -10.96 -12.19
CA VAL A 406 20.15 -10.23 -11.41
C VAL A 406 19.64 -8.88 -10.89
N PRO A 407 19.14 -7.94 -11.73
CA PRO A 407 18.58 -6.68 -11.26
C PRO A 407 17.32 -6.90 -10.40
N PHE A 408 16.49 -7.91 -10.72
CA PHE A 408 15.34 -8.26 -9.88
C PHE A 408 15.79 -8.62 -8.46
N LYS A 409 16.74 -9.53 -8.31
CA LYS A 409 17.24 -9.97 -7.00
C LYS A 409 17.81 -8.80 -6.19
N ARG A 410 18.58 -7.91 -6.82
CA ARG A 410 19.14 -6.71 -6.18
C ARG A 410 18.03 -5.82 -5.60
N ASN A 411 17.03 -5.47 -6.41
CA ASN A 411 15.93 -4.63 -5.98
C ASN A 411 15.04 -5.34 -4.93
N GLN A 412 14.73 -6.62 -5.15
CA GLN A 412 13.99 -7.45 -4.22
C GLN A 412 14.59 -7.43 -2.81
N PHE A 413 15.90 -7.60 -2.69
CA PHE A 413 16.59 -7.58 -1.39
C PHE A 413 16.44 -6.22 -0.70
N SER A 414 16.60 -5.13 -1.46
CA SER A 414 16.54 -3.77 -0.90
C SER A 414 15.14 -3.36 -0.46
N ILE A 415 14.08 -3.77 -1.20
CA ILE A 415 12.71 -3.37 -0.88
C ILE A 415 12.02 -4.28 0.15
N ASN A 416 12.45 -5.53 0.29
CA ASN A 416 11.89 -6.47 1.27
C ASN A 416 12.73 -6.59 2.55
N GLY A 417 13.89 -5.96 2.61
CA GLY A 417 14.80 -6.04 3.76
C GLY A 417 15.52 -7.40 3.92
N TRP A 418 15.70 -8.16 2.82
CA TRP A 418 16.23 -9.53 2.88
C TRP A 418 17.76 -9.65 2.95
N TYR A 419 18.48 -8.58 3.18
CA TYR A 419 19.96 -8.57 3.22
C TYR A 419 20.61 -9.56 4.20
N SER A 420 19.89 -9.99 5.22
CA SER A 420 20.39 -10.92 6.24
C SER A 420 20.06 -12.38 6.00
N PHE A 421 19.29 -12.71 4.96
CA PHE A 421 19.20 -14.09 4.50
C PHE A 421 20.39 -14.35 3.58
N SER A 422 21.60 -14.55 4.16
CA SER A 422 22.71 -15.13 3.44
C SER A 422 22.25 -16.42 2.78
N LEU A 423 22.64 -16.56 1.56
CA LEU A 423 22.40 -17.64 0.62
C LEU A 423 22.66 -19.03 1.20
#